data_4b7783add5e41d7e15bad692bf2eceb2
#
_entry.id   4b7783add5e41d7e15bad692bf2eceb2
#
_cell.length_a   1.000
_cell.length_b   1.000
_cell.length_c   1.000
_cell.angle_alpha   90.00
_cell.angle_beta   90.00
_cell.angle_gamma   90.00
#
_symmetry.space_group_name_H-M   'P 1'
#
loop_
_entity.id
_entity.type
_entity.pdbx_description
1 polymer ?
#
loop_
_entity_poly.entity_id
_entity_poly.type
_entity_poly.pdbx_seq_one_letter_code
_entity_poly.pdbx_strand_id
1 'polypeptide(L)'
;MDKKRKAALGMVSLLAAAFCMVPLSGKAEEPVNLEKTSWTALASMYGNPYFTEEKGATLSPEVLAEWWKVFHDDTLDSLIYTALDHNRDLAQAESRLKQAREALGMTKASLVPWVNAGAGWVRAEAPEGVITDVTPSALEKVPGMTIDNSHNLTYTGLDASWEPDFFGKNRSKVKASEKSLEAQRAALYSTWVSLSAEVAMNYITLRTLQEELAVTEAHIHNQKENLALLQVNENAGLLSSLPADQASYTLHESEAKVPELKTEIADTANRISILTGTVPGALNDKLLTPSPLPDIDSAMYNAIPAEVLRQRPDVRAAEMAWAAQIAKTKEARAEMKPKFSILGVLGLAALSGGLFSAGSHAFGIMPQVSYPLFNGGALKRNVRVQSEKEKEMQSAYENTVLKAAGEVRSAMTAISQDKIRKDSLEQGRNKAKEALDLSQNQFTYGLSDYMGVLDAERHYLSLDQNYTLSKGKELTDMVSLFKALGGGWKPLDEGLEKDRK
;
A
#
# COMPACT_ATOMS: atom_id res chain seq x y z
N MET A 1 51.66 -19.72 -45.90
CA MET A 1 50.54 -19.67 -44.91
C MET A 1 50.33 -18.31 -44.25
N ASP A 2 50.96 -17.24 -44.73
CA ASP A 2 51.04 -15.96 -43.95
C ASP A 2 50.24 -14.75 -44.52
N LYS A 3 49.82 -14.80 -45.79
CA LYS A 3 49.06 -13.71 -46.41
C LYS A 3 47.55 -13.74 -46.09
N LYS A 4 46.94 -14.88 -45.87
CA LYS A 4 45.50 -15.00 -45.52
C LYS A 4 45.19 -14.69 -44.06
N ARG A 5 46.16 -14.89 -43.16
CA ARG A 5 46.01 -14.52 -41.75
C ARG A 5 46.09 -12.99 -41.52
N LYS A 6 46.92 -12.29 -42.33
CA LYS A 6 46.99 -10.80 -42.23
C LYS A 6 45.76 -10.11 -42.80
N ALA A 7 45.09 -10.68 -43.81
CA ALA A 7 43.84 -10.15 -44.33
C ALA A 7 42.65 -10.29 -43.37
N ALA A 8 42.57 -11.38 -42.62
CA ALA A 8 41.52 -11.58 -41.62
C ALA A 8 41.68 -10.69 -40.39
N LEU A 9 42.92 -10.41 -39.93
CA LEU A 9 43.16 -9.47 -38.82
C LEU A 9 42.93 -8.01 -39.29
N GLY A 10 43.17 -7.66 -40.55
CA GLY A 10 42.93 -6.33 -41.11
C GLY A 10 41.44 -6.01 -41.26
N MET A 11 40.59 -6.98 -41.50
CA MET A 11 39.13 -6.81 -41.63
C MET A 11 38.46 -6.59 -40.25
N VAL A 12 38.95 -7.24 -39.20
CA VAL A 12 38.42 -7.09 -37.83
C VAL A 12 38.81 -5.72 -37.26
N SER A 13 39.99 -5.19 -37.56
CA SER A 13 40.42 -3.85 -37.11
C SER A 13 39.74 -2.71 -37.86
N LEU A 14 39.35 -2.89 -39.14
CA LEU A 14 38.60 -1.88 -39.90
C LEU A 14 37.12 -1.79 -39.48
N LEU A 15 36.49 -2.90 -39.07
CA LEU A 15 35.14 -2.88 -38.51
C LEU A 15 35.09 -2.24 -37.12
N ALA A 16 36.14 -2.37 -36.32
CA ALA A 16 36.22 -1.71 -35.00
C ALA A 16 36.43 -0.19 -35.11
N ALA A 17 37.14 0.29 -36.13
CA ALA A 17 37.41 1.72 -36.31
C ALA A 17 36.23 2.49 -36.95
N ALA A 18 35.37 1.83 -37.74
CA ALA A 18 34.19 2.47 -38.33
C ALA A 18 33.04 2.65 -37.33
N PHE A 19 33.08 2.00 -36.18
CA PHE A 19 32.05 2.09 -35.15
C PHE A 19 32.25 3.23 -34.15
N CYS A 20 33.41 3.89 -34.16
CA CYS A 20 33.74 5.00 -33.22
C CYS A 20 33.36 6.39 -33.72
N MET A 21 32.78 6.56 -34.92
CA MET A 21 32.45 7.88 -35.47
C MET A 21 30.97 8.07 -35.80
N VAL A 22 30.08 7.76 -34.85
CA VAL A 22 28.72 8.31 -34.86
C VAL A 22 28.70 9.45 -33.85
N PRO A 23 28.44 10.70 -34.25
CA PRO A 23 28.41 11.82 -33.33
C PRO A 23 27.20 11.61 -32.37
N LEU A 24 27.51 11.41 -31.10
CA LEU A 24 26.55 11.43 -29.99
C LEU A 24 26.10 12.88 -29.72
N SER A 25 25.37 13.49 -30.65
CA SER A 25 24.69 14.76 -30.41
C SER A 25 23.24 14.49 -29.96
N GLY A 26 23.09 13.82 -28.83
CA GLY A 26 21.87 13.88 -28.01
C GLY A 26 22.20 14.79 -26.85
N LYS A 27 21.54 15.96 -26.76
CA LYS A 27 21.53 16.73 -25.52
C LYS A 27 21.18 15.77 -24.39
N ALA A 28 22.08 15.59 -23.43
CA ALA A 28 21.78 14.93 -22.19
C ALA A 28 20.64 15.75 -21.53
N GLU A 29 19.43 15.24 -21.56
CA GLU A 29 18.36 15.77 -20.70
C GLU A 29 18.90 15.67 -19.28
N GLU A 30 18.93 16.79 -18.57
CA GLU A 30 19.32 16.84 -17.15
C GLU A 30 18.54 15.79 -16.39
N PRO A 31 19.19 15.07 -15.46
CA PRO A 31 18.47 14.15 -14.59
C PRO A 31 17.36 14.91 -13.88
N VAL A 32 16.12 14.43 -13.99
CA VAL A 32 14.98 14.96 -13.22
C VAL A 32 15.39 14.96 -11.76
N ASN A 33 15.64 16.14 -11.21
CA ASN A 33 16.03 16.29 -9.83
C ASN A 33 14.76 16.24 -8.99
N LEU A 34 14.47 15.05 -8.44
CA LEU A 34 13.33 14.80 -7.56
C LEU A 34 13.30 15.72 -6.33
N GLU A 35 14.47 16.28 -5.93
CA GLU A 35 14.58 17.25 -4.83
C GLU A 35 14.06 18.64 -5.20
N LYS A 36 14.01 19.00 -6.49
CA LYS A 36 13.53 20.33 -6.94
C LYS A 36 12.02 20.44 -7.11
N THR A 37 11.27 19.34 -7.10
CA THR A 37 9.82 19.37 -6.92
C THR A 37 9.55 19.50 -5.42
N SER A 38 10.03 20.59 -4.83
CA SER A 38 9.87 20.80 -3.40
C SER A 38 8.40 21.03 -3.08
N TRP A 39 7.92 20.38 -2.03
CA TRP A 39 6.61 20.59 -1.41
C TRP A 39 6.33 22.06 -1.14
N THR A 40 7.39 22.87 -0.87
CA THR A 40 7.32 24.33 -0.76
C THR A 40 6.84 24.98 -2.04
N ALA A 41 7.20 24.49 -3.23
CA ALA A 41 6.66 25.01 -4.49
C ALA A 41 5.18 24.63 -4.68
N LEU A 42 4.77 23.42 -4.31
CA LEU A 42 3.37 23.00 -4.33
C LEU A 42 2.53 23.73 -3.26
N ALA A 43 3.04 23.88 -2.05
CA ALA A 43 2.38 24.61 -0.98
C ALA A 43 2.24 26.12 -1.30
N SER A 44 3.26 26.73 -1.94
CA SER A 44 3.19 28.12 -2.38
C SER A 44 2.26 28.36 -3.59
N MET A 45 2.08 27.37 -4.46
CA MET A 45 1.11 27.44 -5.57
C MET A 45 -0.34 27.44 -5.10
N TYR A 46 -0.66 26.87 -3.94
CA TYR A 46 -2.03 26.73 -3.46
C TYR A 46 -2.41 27.62 -2.30
N GLY A 47 -1.53 28.55 -1.88
CA GLY A 47 -1.84 29.64 -0.94
C GLY A 47 -2.54 29.18 0.35
N ASN A 48 -2.01 28.16 1.03
CA ASN A 48 -2.70 27.52 2.14
C ASN A 48 -2.36 28.20 3.49
N PRO A 49 -3.28 28.94 4.14
CA PRO A 49 -3.04 29.60 5.42
C PRO A 49 -2.86 28.65 6.61
N TYR A 50 -3.12 27.33 6.43
CA TYR A 50 -3.00 26.32 7.48
C TYR A 50 -1.62 25.64 7.55
N PHE A 51 -0.76 25.85 6.55
CA PHE A 51 0.62 25.41 6.58
C PHE A 51 1.53 26.60 6.87
N THR A 52 1.59 26.98 8.12
CA THR A 52 2.52 28.05 8.55
C THR A 52 3.89 27.45 8.84
N GLU A 53 4.96 28.21 8.51
CA GLU A 53 6.34 27.92 8.93
C GLU A 53 6.53 28.13 10.45
N GLU A 54 5.49 28.50 11.19
CA GLU A 54 5.57 28.69 12.62
C GLU A 54 5.80 27.36 13.34
N LYS A 55 6.87 27.33 14.11
CA LYS A 55 7.24 26.25 15.02
C LYS A 55 6.23 26.15 16.18
N GLY A 56 5.00 25.76 15.87
CA GLY A 56 4.06 25.24 16.86
C GLY A 56 4.54 23.87 17.37
N ALA A 57 4.03 23.41 18.48
CA ALA A 57 4.40 22.13 19.08
C ALA A 57 4.28 21.01 18.03
N THR A 58 5.41 20.63 17.46
CA THR A 58 5.52 19.58 16.45
C THR A 58 5.21 18.27 17.14
N LEU A 59 4.18 17.56 16.68
CA LEU A 59 3.99 16.16 17.06
C LEU A 59 5.29 15.42 16.72
N SER A 60 5.99 14.90 17.73
CA SER A 60 7.24 14.19 17.48
C SER A 60 6.97 12.94 16.65
N PRO A 61 7.90 12.47 15.82
CA PRO A 61 7.74 11.23 15.06
C PRO A 61 7.40 10.03 15.95
N GLU A 62 7.88 10.02 17.20
CA GLU A 62 7.62 8.97 18.17
C GLU A 62 6.14 8.97 18.60
N VAL A 63 5.55 10.15 18.85
CA VAL A 63 4.13 10.30 19.18
C VAL A 63 3.26 9.89 17.98
N LEU A 64 3.63 10.30 16.76
CA LEU A 64 2.90 9.88 15.56
C LEU A 64 2.97 8.37 15.32
N ALA A 65 4.07 7.73 15.67
CA ALA A 65 4.24 6.28 15.46
C ALA A 65 3.29 5.44 16.32
N GLU A 66 2.92 5.90 17.50
CA GLU A 66 1.99 5.24 18.43
C GLU A 66 0.92 6.21 18.91
N TRP A 67 0.31 6.94 17.97
CA TRP A 67 -0.65 8.02 18.23
C TRP A 67 -1.85 7.58 19.08
N TRP A 68 -2.22 6.30 19.05
CA TRP A 68 -3.36 5.77 19.82
C TRP A 68 -3.15 5.86 21.35
N LYS A 69 -1.91 5.95 21.82
CA LYS A 69 -1.61 6.14 23.25
C LYS A 69 -2.13 7.45 23.81
N VAL A 70 -2.41 8.43 22.96
CA VAL A 70 -3.01 9.72 23.34
C VAL A 70 -4.43 9.55 23.90
N PHE A 71 -5.08 8.43 23.60
CA PHE A 71 -6.42 8.10 24.09
C PHE A 71 -6.42 7.49 25.51
N HIS A 72 -5.25 7.18 26.07
CA HIS A 72 -5.09 6.61 27.41
C HIS A 72 -5.98 5.40 27.68
N ASP A 73 -6.17 4.53 26.69
CA ASP A 73 -7.03 3.35 26.76
C ASP A 73 -6.23 2.08 26.45
N ASP A 74 -5.91 1.31 27.51
CA ASP A 74 -5.14 0.06 27.43
C ASP A 74 -5.83 -1.00 26.55
N THR A 75 -7.17 -0.94 26.45
CA THR A 75 -7.94 -1.86 25.59
C THR A 75 -7.70 -1.53 24.13
N LEU A 76 -7.78 -0.25 23.75
CA LEU A 76 -7.47 0.22 22.41
C LEU A 76 -6.03 -0.13 22.02
N ASP A 77 -5.06 0.15 22.88
CA ASP A 77 -3.65 -0.18 22.69
C ASP A 77 -3.46 -1.67 22.38
N SER A 78 -4.03 -2.52 23.24
CA SER A 78 -3.97 -3.98 23.08
C SER A 78 -4.61 -4.48 21.78
N LEU A 79 -5.73 -3.88 21.34
CA LEU A 79 -6.40 -4.26 20.10
C LEU A 79 -5.55 -3.87 18.88
N ILE A 80 -4.95 -2.67 18.88
CA ILE A 80 -4.08 -2.23 17.77
C ILE A 80 -2.84 -3.11 17.68
N TYR A 81 -2.16 -3.40 18.80
CA TYR A 81 -1.01 -4.31 18.77
C TYR A 81 -1.39 -5.70 18.29
N THR A 82 -2.53 -6.24 18.75
CA THR A 82 -3.04 -7.54 18.28
C THR A 82 -3.32 -7.52 16.77
N ALA A 83 -3.90 -6.43 16.26
CA ALA A 83 -4.15 -6.28 14.83
C ALA A 83 -2.85 -6.22 14.04
N LEU A 84 -1.85 -5.44 14.49
CA LEU A 84 -0.55 -5.35 13.83
C LEU A 84 0.21 -6.69 13.80
N ASP A 85 -0.03 -7.59 14.77
CA ASP A 85 0.61 -8.91 14.81
C ASP A 85 -0.14 -9.98 14.01
N HIS A 86 -1.46 -9.92 13.94
CA HIS A 86 -2.28 -11.05 13.48
C HIS A 86 -3.17 -10.74 12.26
N ASN A 87 -3.27 -9.48 11.83
CA ASN A 87 -4.12 -9.10 10.70
C ASN A 87 -3.68 -9.80 9.40
N ARG A 88 -4.67 -10.34 8.66
CA ARG A 88 -4.41 -11.15 7.45
C ARG A 88 -4.04 -10.29 6.23
N ASP A 89 -4.56 -9.09 6.12
CA ASP A 89 -4.21 -8.17 5.04
C ASP A 89 -2.79 -7.63 5.22
N LEU A 90 -2.38 -7.40 6.47
CA LEU A 90 -1.01 -7.05 6.79
C LEU A 90 -0.04 -8.20 6.45
N ALA A 91 -0.38 -9.45 6.76
CA ALA A 91 0.41 -10.62 6.39
C ALA A 91 0.54 -10.78 4.86
N GLN A 92 -0.50 -10.42 4.09
CA GLN A 92 -0.42 -10.36 2.62
C GLN A 92 0.54 -9.25 2.16
N ALA A 93 0.49 -8.06 2.77
CA ALA A 93 1.40 -6.96 2.44
C ALA A 93 2.87 -7.31 2.75
N GLU A 94 3.13 -7.98 3.86
CA GLU A 94 4.47 -8.52 4.18
C GLU A 94 4.95 -9.55 3.14
N SER A 95 4.06 -10.43 2.71
CA SER A 95 4.37 -11.42 1.68
C SER A 95 4.70 -10.76 0.34
N ARG A 96 4.00 -9.68 -0.04
CA ARG A 96 4.31 -8.87 -1.24
C ARG A 96 5.68 -8.20 -1.12
N LEU A 97 6.05 -7.71 0.06
CA LEU A 97 7.39 -7.15 0.31
C LEU A 97 8.48 -8.22 0.13
N LYS A 98 8.27 -9.43 0.67
CA LYS A 98 9.20 -10.56 0.49
C LYS A 98 9.32 -10.94 -0.99
N GLN A 99 8.21 -11.03 -1.74
CA GLN A 99 8.22 -11.27 -3.19
C GLN A 99 9.01 -10.19 -3.95
N ALA A 100 8.85 -8.92 -3.60
CA ALA A 100 9.60 -7.83 -4.24
C ALA A 100 11.11 -7.93 -3.94
N ARG A 101 11.49 -8.40 -2.74
CA ARG A 101 12.89 -8.66 -2.37
C ARG A 101 13.51 -9.77 -3.21
N GLU A 102 12.81 -10.89 -3.36
CA GLU A 102 13.27 -11.99 -4.20
C GLU A 102 13.32 -11.60 -5.68
N ALA A 103 12.35 -10.82 -6.17
CA ALA A 103 12.37 -10.27 -7.53
C ALA A 103 13.58 -9.36 -7.77
N LEU A 104 14.00 -8.59 -6.77
CA LEU A 104 15.26 -7.84 -6.83
C LEU A 104 16.47 -8.77 -6.90
N GLY A 105 16.50 -9.84 -6.09
CA GLY A 105 17.55 -10.88 -6.15
C GLY A 105 17.65 -11.50 -7.56
N MET A 106 16.52 -11.92 -8.13
CA MET A 106 16.44 -12.43 -9.49
C MET A 106 16.94 -11.40 -10.53
N THR A 107 16.61 -10.13 -10.35
CA THR A 107 17.06 -9.08 -11.27
C THR A 107 18.56 -8.84 -11.14
N LYS A 108 19.12 -8.85 -9.92
CA LYS A 108 20.57 -8.75 -9.68
C LYS A 108 21.36 -9.91 -10.28
N ALA A 109 20.76 -11.09 -10.36
CA ALA A 109 21.37 -12.25 -11.03
C ALA A 109 21.66 -12.01 -12.52
N SER A 110 20.96 -11.07 -13.18
CA SER A 110 21.26 -10.68 -14.57
C SER A 110 22.61 -9.96 -14.76
N LEU A 111 23.26 -9.53 -13.68
CA LEU A 111 24.58 -8.86 -13.72
C LEU A 111 25.74 -9.86 -13.71
N VAL A 112 25.52 -11.12 -13.36
CA VAL A 112 26.53 -12.17 -13.27
C VAL A 112 26.35 -13.18 -14.39
N PRO A 113 27.38 -13.97 -14.73
CA PRO A 113 27.27 -15.05 -15.73
C PRO A 113 26.24 -16.09 -15.32
N TRP A 114 25.46 -16.54 -16.30
CA TRP A 114 24.59 -17.70 -16.17
C TRP A 114 25.38 -18.93 -16.64
N VAL A 115 25.43 -19.97 -15.84
CA VAL A 115 26.14 -21.22 -16.14
C VAL A 115 25.17 -22.38 -16.11
N ASN A 116 25.14 -23.15 -17.20
CA ASN A 116 24.34 -24.38 -17.32
C ASN A 116 25.25 -25.58 -17.49
N ALA A 117 24.81 -26.76 -17.02
CA ALA A 117 25.38 -28.05 -17.38
C ALA A 117 24.43 -28.73 -18.34
N GLY A 118 24.99 -29.26 -19.41
CA GLY A 118 24.22 -29.96 -20.45
C GLY A 118 24.91 -31.20 -20.95
N ALA A 119 24.11 -32.19 -21.38
CA ALA A 119 24.55 -33.33 -22.11
C ALA A 119 23.55 -33.61 -23.22
N GLY A 120 24.02 -34.03 -24.38
CA GLY A 120 23.15 -34.31 -25.48
C GLY A 120 23.78 -35.22 -26.51
N TRP A 121 22.91 -35.83 -27.30
CA TRP A 121 23.26 -36.61 -28.45
C TRP A 121 22.44 -36.11 -29.65
N VAL A 122 23.13 -35.85 -30.74
CA VAL A 122 22.51 -35.38 -32.00
C VAL A 122 22.99 -36.29 -33.13
N ARG A 123 22.06 -36.84 -33.87
CA ARG A 123 22.35 -37.48 -35.16
C ARG A 123 21.97 -36.48 -36.26
N ALA A 124 22.95 -36.13 -37.08
CA ALA A 124 22.74 -35.29 -38.25
C ALA A 124 23.08 -36.09 -39.51
N GLU A 125 22.17 -36.07 -40.45
CA GLU A 125 22.38 -36.65 -41.81
C GLU A 125 22.36 -35.48 -42.79
N ALA A 126 23.49 -35.28 -43.49
CA ALA A 126 23.57 -34.28 -44.54
C ALA A 126 23.13 -34.86 -45.88
N PRO A 127 22.34 -34.14 -46.70
CA PRO A 127 22.04 -34.54 -48.06
C PRO A 127 23.33 -34.73 -48.89
N GLU A 128 23.40 -35.79 -49.69
CA GLU A 128 24.60 -36.12 -50.47
C GLU A 128 25.17 -34.95 -51.33
N GLY A 129 24.31 -34.07 -51.81
CA GLY A 129 24.71 -32.91 -52.63
C GLY A 129 25.43 -31.78 -51.89
N VAL A 130 25.29 -31.67 -50.53
CA VAL A 130 25.92 -30.59 -49.75
C VAL A 130 27.37 -30.91 -49.40
N ILE A 131 27.72 -32.17 -49.30
CA ILE A 131 29.09 -32.62 -48.93
C ILE A 131 30.05 -32.51 -50.11
N THR A 132 29.56 -32.77 -51.33
CA THR A 132 30.37 -32.68 -52.54
C THR A 132 30.77 -31.22 -52.88
N ASP A 133 29.98 -30.22 -52.51
CA ASP A 133 30.27 -28.81 -52.79
C ASP A 133 31.25 -28.19 -51.78
N VAL A 134 31.43 -28.77 -50.58
CA VAL A 134 32.27 -28.22 -49.51
C VAL A 134 33.61 -28.95 -49.36
N THR A 135 33.70 -30.18 -49.84
CA THR A 135 34.95 -30.97 -49.79
C THR A 135 35.92 -30.56 -50.93
N PRO A 136 37.18 -30.19 -50.62
CA PRO A 136 38.17 -29.98 -51.65
C PRO A 136 38.36 -31.26 -52.49
N SER A 137 38.28 -31.14 -53.81
CA SER A 137 38.42 -32.23 -54.77
C SER A 137 39.73 -33.07 -54.64
N ALA A 138 40.64 -32.63 -53.78
CA ALA A 138 41.84 -33.38 -53.38
C ALA A 138 41.61 -34.49 -52.37
N LEU A 139 40.50 -34.41 -51.57
CA LEU A 139 40.15 -35.42 -50.53
C LEU A 139 39.36 -36.62 -51.11
N GLU A 140 38.64 -36.45 -52.21
CA GLU A 140 37.94 -37.50 -52.94
C GLU A 140 38.87 -38.60 -53.58
N LYS A 141 40.15 -38.24 -53.71
CA LYS A 141 41.14 -39.14 -54.38
C LYS A 141 41.97 -39.97 -53.44
N VAL A 142 41.66 -40.03 -52.14
CA VAL A 142 42.40 -40.87 -51.19
C VAL A 142 41.70 -42.21 -51.08
N PRO A 143 42.38 -43.30 -51.55
CA PRO A 143 41.80 -44.64 -51.53
C PRO A 143 41.50 -45.06 -50.09
N GLY A 144 40.23 -45.44 -49.82
CA GLY A 144 39.74 -45.95 -48.54
C GLY A 144 39.10 -44.92 -47.63
N MET A 145 38.89 -43.68 -48.08
CA MET A 145 38.16 -42.62 -47.33
C MET A 145 36.71 -42.61 -47.79
N THR A 146 35.82 -43.21 -47.00
CA THR A 146 34.37 -43.10 -47.16
C THR A 146 33.91 -41.93 -46.34
N ILE A 147 33.32 -40.93 -46.99
CA ILE A 147 32.66 -39.85 -46.30
C ILE A 147 31.28 -40.37 -45.85
N ASP A 148 31.13 -40.68 -44.57
CA ASP A 148 29.84 -41.08 -44.01
C ASP A 148 28.97 -39.84 -43.91
N ASN A 149 27.77 -39.85 -44.50
CA ASN A 149 26.82 -38.77 -44.53
C ASN A 149 26.07 -38.60 -43.18
N SER A 150 26.22 -39.56 -42.29
CA SER A 150 25.60 -39.52 -40.95
C SER A 150 26.67 -39.32 -39.88
N HIS A 151 26.49 -38.28 -39.05
CA HIS A 151 27.35 -38.02 -37.93
C HIS A 151 26.56 -38.02 -36.63
N ASN A 152 27.05 -38.78 -35.65
CA ASN A 152 26.54 -38.77 -34.29
C ASN A 152 27.42 -37.85 -33.46
N LEU A 153 26.87 -36.73 -32.98
CA LEU A 153 27.55 -35.83 -32.04
C LEU A 153 27.04 -36.11 -30.62
N THR A 154 27.92 -36.58 -29.77
CA THR A 154 27.67 -36.68 -28.33
C THR A 154 28.44 -35.57 -27.62
N TYR A 155 27.80 -34.82 -26.75
CA TYR A 155 28.44 -33.78 -25.98
C TYR A 155 27.99 -33.80 -24.54
N THR A 156 28.86 -33.36 -23.62
CA THR A 156 28.58 -33.03 -22.24
C THR A 156 29.49 -31.91 -21.77
N GLY A 157 28.99 -31.03 -20.98
CA GLY A 157 29.81 -29.91 -20.53
C GLY A 157 29.01 -28.80 -19.83
N LEU A 158 29.69 -27.69 -19.66
CA LEU A 158 29.15 -26.45 -19.13
C LEU A 158 29.10 -25.41 -20.27
N ASP A 159 28.01 -24.70 -20.33
CA ASP A 159 27.91 -23.44 -21.09
C ASP A 159 27.68 -22.26 -20.17
N ALA A 160 28.29 -21.15 -20.48
CA ALA A 160 28.16 -19.90 -19.75
C ALA A 160 27.75 -18.78 -20.70
N SER A 161 26.82 -17.93 -20.27
CA SER A 161 26.45 -16.72 -20.98
C SER A 161 26.50 -15.52 -20.05
N TRP A 162 27.06 -14.41 -20.49
CA TRP A 162 27.14 -13.18 -19.73
C TRP A 162 26.99 -11.98 -20.66
N GLU A 163 26.22 -10.98 -20.19
CA GLU A 163 26.05 -9.70 -20.86
C GLU A 163 26.72 -8.58 -20.04
N PRO A 164 27.97 -8.19 -20.37
CA PRO A 164 28.61 -7.03 -19.77
C PRO A 164 27.78 -5.77 -20.03
N ASP A 165 27.40 -5.07 -18.96
CA ASP A 165 26.46 -3.94 -19.05
C ASP A 165 27.16 -2.61 -19.32
N PHE A 166 27.70 -2.41 -20.55
CA PHE A 166 28.38 -1.19 -20.92
C PHE A 166 27.47 0.04 -20.99
N PHE A 167 26.21 -0.14 -21.40
CA PHE A 167 25.25 0.95 -21.58
C PHE A 167 24.23 1.09 -20.46
N GLY A 168 24.32 0.31 -19.41
CA GLY A 168 23.52 0.45 -18.21
C GLY A 168 22.09 -0.11 -18.32
N LYS A 169 21.81 -1.01 -19.28
CA LYS A 169 20.51 -1.68 -19.41
C LYS A 169 20.18 -2.49 -18.16
N ASN A 170 21.06 -3.44 -17.81
CA ASN A 170 20.85 -4.34 -16.67
C ASN A 170 20.94 -3.57 -15.35
N ARG A 171 21.84 -2.59 -15.22
CA ARG A 171 21.89 -1.70 -14.05
C ARG A 171 20.62 -0.85 -13.90
N SER A 172 20.03 -0.38 -14.98
CA SER A 172 18.77 0.35 -14.95
C SER A 172 17.61 -0.56 -14.54
N LYS A 173 17.60 -1.81 -15.02
CA LYS A 173 16.64 -2.85 -14.61
C LYS A 173 16.74 -3.16 -13.11
N VAL A 174 17.96 -3.33 -12.58
CA VAL A 174 18.19 -3.52 -11.14
C VAL A 174 17.69 -2.30 -10.35
N LYS A 175 18.02 -1.08 -10.80
CA LYS A 175 17.57 0.16 -10.16
C LYS A 175 16.04 0.29 -10.15
N ALA A 176 15.35 -0.13 -11.22
CA ALA A 176 13.90 -0.17 -11.27
C ALA A 176 13.34 -1.15 -10.22
N SER A 177 13.95 -2.33 -10.10
CA SER A 177 13.55 -3.33 -9.11
C SER A 177 13.84 -2.88 -7.67
N GLU A 178 14.96 -2.18 -7.41
CA GLU A 178 15.26 -1.57 -6.10
C GLU A 178 14.19 -0.54 -5.71
N LYS A 179 13.82 0.35 -6.64
CA LYS A 179 12.78 1.34 -6.39
C LYS A 179 11.39 0.72 -6.24
N SER A 180 11.11 -0.38 -6.94
CA SER A 180 9.88 -1.15 -6.75
C SER A 180 9.83 -1.81 -5.36
N LEU A 181 10.95 -2.30 -4.84
CA LEU A 181 11.05 -2.83 -3.47
C LEU A 181 10.78 -1.72 -2.43
N GLU A 182 11.39 -0.54 -2.61
CA GLU A 182 11.14 0.60 -1.73
C GLU A 182 9.65 1.02 -1.76
N ALA A 183 9.01 0.99 -2.94
CA ALA A 183 7.57 1.26 -3.08
C ALA A 183 6.72 0.24 -2.32
N GLN A 184 7.05 -1.06 -2.40
CA GLN A 184 6.33 -2.11 -1.65
C GLN A 184 6.55 -1.99 -0.14
N ARG A 185 7.74 -1.57 0.31
CA ARG A 185 8.01 -1.30 1.74
C ARG A 185 7.14 -0.13 2.23
N ALA A 186 7.05 0.93 1.47
CA ALA A 186 6.19 2.07 1.81
C ALA A 186 4.70 1.69 1.77
N ALA A 187 4.27 0.83 0.84
CA ALA A 187 2.92 0.30 0.79
C ALA A 187 2.56 -0.55 2.04
N LEU A 188 3.52 -1.32 2.57
CA LEU A 188 3.35 -2.04 3.83
C LEU A 188 3.10 -1.07 4.99
N TYR A 189 3.89 0.00 5.10
CA TYR A 189 3.68 1.02 6.14
C TYR A 189 2.33 1.74 5.98
N SER A 190 1.88 1.98 4.74
CA SER A 190 0.54 2.52 4.48
C SER A 190 -0.58 1.57 4.95
N THR A 191 -0.36 0.26 4.87
CA THR A 191 -1.28 -0.74 5.43
C THR A 191 -1.34 -0.65 6.96
N TRP A 192 -0.19 -0.44 7.64
CA TRP A 192 -0.15 -0.23 9.10
C TRP A 192 -0.94 1.01 9.52
N VAL A 193 -0.72 2.15 8.83
CA VAL A 193 -1.47 3.41 9.07
C VAL A 193 -2.96 3.18 8.93
N SER A 194 -3.39 2.50 7.87
CA SER A 194 -4.80 2.26 7.62
C SER A 194 -5.41 1.31 8.65
N LEU A 195 -4.72 0.22 8.99
CA LEU A 195 -5.18 -0.78 9.94
C LEU A 195 -5.32 -0.20 11.35
N SER A 196 -4.30 0.50 11.86
CA SER A 196 -4.37 1.12 13.20
C SER A 196 -5.52 2.12 13.31
N ALA A 197 -5.73 2.94 12.29
CA ALA A 197 -6.84 3.89 12.25
C ALA A 197 -8.21 3.19 12.19
N GLU A 198 -8.33 2.12 11.40
CA GLU A 198 -9.58 1.38 11.24
C GLU A 198 -9.98 0.65 12.52
N VAL A 199 -9.02 0.04 13.23
CA VAL A 199 -9.24 -0.55 14.55
C VAL A 199 -9.72 0.50 15.54
N ALA A 200 -9.05 1.65 15.61
CA ALA A 200 -9.43 2.72 16.54
C ALA A 200 -10.81 3.31 16.22
N MET A 201 -11.12 3.56 14.95
CA MET A 201 -12.44 4.05 14.53
C MET A 201 -13.57 3.08 14.92
N ASN A 202 -13.39 1.78 14.67
CA ASN A 202 -14.39 0.78 15.06
C ASN A 202 -14.50 0.65 16.59
N TYR A 203 -13.38 0.76 17.32
CA TYR A 203 -13.40 0.74 18.76
C TYR A 203 -14.16 1.93 19.36
N ILE A 204 -13.88 3.15 18.89
CA ILE A 204 -14.59 4.36 19.31
C ILE A 204 -16.07 4.27 18.95
N THR A 205 -16.41 3.76 17.76
CA THR A 205 -17.80 3.53 17.36
C THR A 205 -18.49 2.54 18.30
N LEU A 206 -17.83 1.43 18.67
CA LEU A 206 -18.36 0.47 19.62
C LEU A 206 -18.67 1.14 20.97
N ARG A 207 -17.73 1.92 21.51
CA ARG A 207 -17.94 2.62 22.80
C ARG A 207 -19.05 3.67 22.70
N THR A 208 -19.16 4.38 21.58
CA THR A 208 -20.24 5.33 21.32
C THR A 208 -21.61 4.64 21.31
N LEU A 209 -21.74 3.51 20.63
CA LEU A 209 -22.97 2.73 20.58
C LEU A 209 -23.36 2.15 21.98
N GLN A 210 -22.36 1.77 22.77
CA GLN A 210 -22.60 1.30 24.14
C GLN A 210 -23.08 2.44 25.06
N GLU A 211 -22.54 3.64 24.93
CA GLU A 211 -23.01 4.82 25.65
C GLU A 211 -24.43 5.22 25.20
N GLU A 212 -24.71 5.17 23.88
CA GLU A 212 -26.05 5.42 23.35
C GLU A 212 -27.06 4.41 23.84
N LEU A 213 -26.70 3.12 23.94
CA LEU A 213 -27.54 2.08 24.51
C LEU A 213 -27.84 2.37 25.98
N ALA A 214 -26.83 2.73 26.78
CA ALA A 214 -27.00 3.07 28.18
C ALA A 214 -27.92 4.28 28.37
N VAL A 215 -27.76 5.33 27.57
CA VAL A 215 -28.64 6.52 27.55
C VAL A 215 -30.07 6.11 27.21
N THR A 216 -30.25 5.28 26.16
CA THR A 216 -31.57 4.81 25.73
C THR A 216 -32.25 3.97 26.80
N GLU A 217 -31.51 3.05 27.45
CA GLU A 217 -32.05 2.21 28.53
C GLU A 217 -32.42 3.06 29.79
N ALA A 218 -31.66 4.11 30.11
CA ALA A 218 -32.01 5.05 31.17
C ALA A 218 -33.30 5.85 30.84
N HIS A 219 -33.48 6.29 29.61
CA HIS A 219 -34.72 6.94 29.17
C HIS A 219 -35.92 6.00 29.22
N ILE A 220 -35.76 4.73 28.78
CA ILE A 220 -36.79 3.70 28.89
C ILE A 220 -37.21 3.47 30.34
N HIS A 221 -36.27 3.47 31.28
CA HIS A 221 -36.56 3.33 32.71
C HIS A 221 -37.45 4.48 33.20
N ASN A 222 -37.08 5.72 32.90
CA ASN A 222 -37.87 6.90 33.26
C ASN A 222 -39.26 6.89 32.61
N GLN A 223 -39.38 6.48 31.33
CA GLN A 223 -40.66 6.35 30.63
C GLN A 223 -41.56 5.32 31.25
N LYS A 224 -41.03 4.17 31.74
CA LYS A 224 -41.79 3.14 32.48
C LYS A 224 -42.33 3.67 33.78
N GLU A 225 -41.52 4.41 34.53
CA GLU A 225 -41.99 5.01 35.78
C GLU A 225 -43.09 6.06 35.53
N ASN A 226 -42.95 6.90 34.53
CA ASN A 226 -43.96 7.87 34.12
C ASN A 226 -45.24 7.20 33.66
N LEU A 227 -45.17 6.15 32.81
CA LEU A 227 -46.33 5.40 32.35
C LEU A 227 -47.08 4.76 33.54
N ALA A 228 -46.36 4.15 34.50
CA ALA A 228 -46.98 3.55 35.69
C ALA A 228 -47.74 4.60 36.52
N LEU A 229 -47.18 5.80 36.70
CA LEU A 229 -47.87 6.90 37.39
C LEU A 229 -49.13 7.35 36.66
N LEU A 230 -49.08 7.48 35.31
CA LEU A 230 -50.24 7.84 34.50
C LEU A 230 -51.35 6.79 34.59
N GLN A 231 -51.02 5.50 34.55
CA GLN A 231 -51.97 4.38 34.72
C GLN A 231 -52.63 4.38 36.10
N VAL A 232 -51.89 4.71 37.16
CA VAL A 232 -52.50 4.85 38.51
C VAL A 232 -53.51 5.99 38.53
N ASN A 233 -53.18 7.14 37.92
CA ASN A 233 -54.10 8.32 37.87
C ASN A 233 -55.36 8.04 37.00
N GLU A 234 -55.17 7.33 35.87
CA GLU A 234 -56.28 6.86 35.01
C GLU A 234 -57.23 5.94 35.77
N ASN A 235 -56.68 4.90 36.45
CA ASN A 235 -57.45 3.98 37.23
C ASN A 235 -58.20 4.63 38.42
N ALA A 236 -57.63 5.72 38.94
CA ALA A 236 -58.27 6.52 39.96
C ALA A 236 -59.36 7.48 39.40
N GLY A 237 -59.53 7.53 38.05
CA GLY A 237 -60.46 8.43 37.39
C GLY A 237 -60.02 9.91 37.36
N LEU A 238 -58.74 10.17 37.66
CA LEU A 238 -58.15 11.54 37.66
C LEU A 238 -57.74 12.03 36.31
N LEU A 239 -57.44 11.07 35.38
CA LEU A 239 -57.02 11.34 33.99
C LEU A 239 -57.84 10.49 33.01
N SER A 240 -57.93 10.94 31.73
CA SER A 240 -58.36 10.11 30.64
C SER A 240 -57.28 9.10 30.22
N SER A 241 -57.61 8.09 29.40
CA SER A 241 -56.64 7.13 28.87
C SER A 241 -55.60 7.74 27.93
N LEU A 242 -55.89 8.91 27.32
CA LEU A 242 -55.05 9.52 26.28
C LEU A 242 -53.58 9.74 26.74
N PRO A 243 -53.25 10.33 27.89
CA PRO A 243 -51.86 10.47 28.37
C PRO A 243 -51.16 9.13 28.55
N ALA A 244 -51.82 8.09 29.07
CA ALA A 244 -51.25 6.76 29.26
C ALA A 244 -50.98 6.07 27.91
N ASP A 245 -51.90 6.16 26.95
CA ASP A 245 -51.70 5.65 25.58
C ASP A 245 -50.53 6.34 24.88
N GLN A 246 -50.41 7.66 25.04
CA GLN A 246 -49.32 8.46 24.50
C GLN A 246 -47.97 8.09 25.09
N ALA A 247 -47.86 7.92 26.39
CA ALA A 247 -46.65 7.46 27.03
C ALA A 247 -46.29 6.03 26.62
N SER A 248 -47.30 5.14 26.46
CA SER A 248 -47.11 3.76 26.04
C SER A 248 -46.48 3.64 24.64
N TYR A 249 -47.03 4.34 23.64
CA TYR A 249 -46.45 4.25 22.30
C TYR A 249 -45.02 4.85 22.25
N THR A 250 -44.73 5.94 22.99
CA THR A 250 -43.39 6.54 23.04
C THR A 250 -42.39 5.58 23.71
N LEU A 251 -42.82 4.87 24.78
CA LEU A 251 -42.04 3.82 25.40
C LEU A 251 -41.68 2.70 24.40
N HIS A 252 -42.69 2.18 23.67
CA HIS A 252 -42.44 1.11 22.71
C HIS A 252 -41.56 1.56 21.54
N GLU A 253 -41.62 2.82 21.11
CA GLU A 253 -40.70 3.41 20.14
C GLU A 253 -39.26 3.40 20.66
N SER A 254 -39.05 3.78 21.93
CA SER A 254 -37.73 3.71 22.57
C SER A 254 -37.25 2.28 22.76
N GLU A 255 -38.12 1.35 23.19
CA GLU A 255 -37.77 -0.06 23.33
C GLU A 255 -37.35 -0.70 21.99
N ALA A 256 -37.94 -0.30 20.88
CA ALA A 256 -37.59 -0.82 19.55
C ALA A 256 -36.17 -0.46 19.11
N LYS A 257 -35.56 0.60 19.65
CA LYS A 257 -34.16 0.99 19.38
C LYS A 257 -33.14 0.08 20.04
N VAL A 258 -33.50 -0.55 21.16
CA VAL A 258 -32.56 -1.40 21.93
C VAL A 258 -32.04 -2.60 21.12
N PRO A 259 -32.88 -3.42 20.45
CA PRO A 259 -32.40 -4.51 19.61
C PRO A 259 -31.55 -4.02 18.42
N GLU A 260 -31.86 -2.87 17.84
CA GLU A 260 -31.09 -2.25 16.77
C GLU A 260 -29.67 -1.92 17.25
N LEU A 261 -29.54 -1.17 18.34
CA LEU A 261 -28.25 -0.84 18.95
C LEU A 261 -27.43 -2.08 19.35
N LYS A 262 -28.08 -3.09 19.92
CA LYS A 262 -27.42 -4.37 20.27
C LYS A 262 -26.89 -5.10 19.03
N THR A 263 -27.59 -5.02 17.90
CA THR A 263 -27.12 -5.58 16.63
C THR A 263 -25.92 -4.82 16.10
N GLU A 264 -25.95 -3.49 16.11
CA GLU A 264 -24.82 -2.66 15.66
C GLU A 264 -23.57 -2.84 16.54
N ILE A 265 -23.75 -2.98 17.85
CA ILE A 265 -22.68 -3.31 18.82
C ILE A 265 -22.04 -4.66 18.45
N ALA A 266 -22.86 -5.70 18.21
CA ALA A 266 -22.38 -7.02 17.86
C ALA A 266 -21.63 -7.00 16.50
N ASP A 267 -22.16 -6.32 15.50
CA ASP A 267 -21.54 -6.17 14.18
C ASP A 267 -20.22 -5.43 14.26
N THR A 268 -20.15 -4.37 15.06
CA THR A 268 -18.92 -3.62 15.27
C THR A 268 -17.86 -4.45 16.01
N ALA A 269 -18.26 -5.22 17.03
CA ALA A 269 -17.37 -6.15 17.72
C ALA A 269 -16.84 -7.25 16.79
N ASN A 270 -17.68 -7.76 15.86
CA ASN A 270 -17.25 -8.70 14.83
C ASN A 270 -16.23 -8.08 13.85
N ARG A 271 -16.43 -6.83 13.43
CA ARG A 271 -15.46 -6.10 12.59
C ARG A 271 -14.11 -5.97 13.29
N ILE A 272 -14.10 -5.58 14.57
CA ILE A 272 -12.86 -5.51 15.37
C ILE A 272 -12.18 -6.88 15.44
N SER A 273 -12.95 -7.97 15.65
CA SER A 273 -12.40 -9.33 15.65
C SER A 273 -11.73 -9.69 14.31
N ILE A 274 -12.33 -9.33 13.19
CA ILE A 274 -11.75 -9.56 11.86
C ILE A 274 -10.46 -8.74 11.68
N LEU A 275 -10.47 -7.46 12.08
CA LEU A 275 -9.30 -6.59 11.98
C LEU A 275 -8.13 -7.08 12.86
N THR A 276 -8.42 -7.65 14.02
CA THR A 276 -7.42 -8.26 14.90
C THR A 276 -7.01 -9.68 14.49
N GLY A 277 -7.57 -10.20 13.39
CA GLY A 277 -7.27 -11.55 12.89
C GLY A 277 -7.81 -12.68 13.79
N THR A 278 -8.75 -12.37 14.68
CA THR A 278 -9.38 -13.33 15.59
C THR A 278 -10.74 -13.80 15.04
N VAL A 279 -11.21 -14.94 15.54
CA VAL A 279 -12.53 -15.45 15.15
C VAL A 279 -13.62 -14.53 15.74
N PRO A 280 -14.64 -14.12 14.94
CA PRO A 280 -15.76 -13.35 15.45
C PRO A 280 -16.36 -14.00 16.72
N GLY A 281 -16.58 -13.19 17.75
CA GLY A 281 -17.03 -13.65 19.06
C GLY A 281 -15.93 -13.95 20.09
N ALA A 282 -14.69 -14.18 19.67
CA ALA A 282 -13.59 -14.50 20.60
C ALA A 282 -13.22 -13.33 21.54
N LEU A 283 -13.54 -12.10 21.15
CA LEU A 283 -13.28 -10.89 21.94
C LEU A 283 -14.53 -10.37 22.67
N ASN A 284 -15.66 -11.10 22.63
CA ASN A 284 -16.92 -10.62 23.20
C ASN A 284 -16.82 -10.26 24.68
N ASP A 285 -16.14 -11.06 25.49
CA ASP A 285 -15.97 -10.79 26.92
C ASP A 285 -15.28 -9.45 27.20
N LYS A 286 -14.36 -9.06 26.30
CA LYS A 286 -13.62 -7.80 26.40
C LYS A 286 -14.36 -6.63 25.76
N LEU A 287 -15.00 -6.84 24.61
CA LEU A 287 -15.61 -5.80 23.81
C LEU A 287 -17.04 -5.47 24.23
N LEU A 288 -17.83 -6.47 24.65
CA LEU A 288 -19.23 -6.26 25.05
C LEU A 288 -19.37 -5.74 26.48
N THR A 289 -18.29 -5.78 27.29
CA THR A 289 -18.28 -5.10 28.60
C THR A 289 -18.26 -3.59 28.37
N PRO A 290 -19.29 -2.84 28.83
CA PRO A 290 -19.34 -1.39 28.68
C PRO A 290 -18.12 -0.71 29.33
N SER A 291 -17.56 0.26 28.65
CA SER A 291 -16.48 1.13 29.14
C SER A 291 -16.73 2.54 28.62
N PRO A 292 -16.36 3.57 29.38
CA PRO A 292 -16.54 4.96 28.93
C PRO A 292 -15.77 5.22 27.63
N LEU A 293 -16.23 6.26 26.91
CA LEU A 293 -15.46 6.80 25.78
C LEU A 293 -14.09 7.29 26.27
N PRO A 294 -13.02 7.04 25.48
CA PRO A 294 -11.70 7.59 25.79
C PRO A 294 -11.73 9.11 25.91
N ASP A 295 -10.89 9.68 26.77
CA ASP A 295 -10.74 11.13 26.89
C ASP A 295 -9.43 11.58 26.24
N ILE A 296 -9.45 12.73 25.58
CA ILE A 296 -8.28 13.29 24.90
C ILE A 296 -8.08 14.75 25.31
N ASP A 297 -6.83 15.12 25.57
CA ASP A 297 -6.44 16.51 25.72
C ASP A 297 -6.51 17.25 24.37
N SER A 298 -7.50 18.11 24.23
CA SER A 298 -7.79 18.88 23.02
C SER A 298 -6.75 19.96 22.67
N ALA A 299 -5.70 20.12 23.47
CA ALA A 299 -4.67 21.14 23.25
C ALA A 299 -3.63 20.78 22.18
N MET A 300 -3.63 19.53 21.67
CA MET A 300 -2.58 18.98 20.79
C MET A 300 -2.63 19.45 19.32
N TYR A 301 -3.62 20.25 18.88
CA TYR A 301 -3.93 20.36 17.43
C TYR A 301 -3.48 21.66 16.75
N ASN A 302 -2.73 22.52 17.39
CA ASN A 302 -2.64 23.93 16.94
C ASN A 302 -1.64 24.23 15.82
N ALA A 303 -0.77 23.32 15.38
CA ALA A 303 0.08 23.55 14.21
C ALA A 303 0.65 22.24 13.62
N ILE A 304 0.29 21.91 12.39
CA ILE A 304 0.83 20.76 11.67
C ILE A 304 1.76 21.27 10.56
N PRO A 305 3.08 20.96 10.60
CA PRO A 305 4.02 21.35 9.56
C PRO A 305 3.74 20.60 8.25
N ALA A 306 3.87 21.27 7.09
CA ALA A 306 3.73 20.64 5.76
C ALA A 306 4.71 19.48 5.54
N GLU A 307 5.83 19.46 6.26
CA GLU A 307 6.84 18.39 6.20
C GLU A 307 6.34 17.03 6.67
N VAL A 308 5.31 16.98 7.52
CA VAL A 308 4.69 15.73 7.97
C VAL A 308 4.07 14.97 6.80
N LEU A 309 3.55 15.66 5.78
CA LEU A 309 3.00 15.02 4.58
C LEU A 309 4.06 14.23 3.79
N ARG A 310 5.33 14.63 3.84
CA ARG A 310 6.43 13.90 3.17
C ARG A 310 6.73 12.56 3.85
N GLN A 311 6.36 12.40 5.11
CA GLN A 311 6.57 11.17 5.88
C GLN A 311 5.46 10.14 5.63
N ARG A 312 4.38 10.53 4.95
CA ARG A 312 3.28 9.61 4.63
C ARG A 312 3.75 8.45 3.77
N PRO A 313 3.47 7.21 4.19
CA PRO A 313 3.92 6.04 3.44
C PRO A 313 3.29 5.90 2.05
N ASP A 314 2.02 6.29 1.86
CA ASP A 314 1.34 6.25 0.55
C ASP A 314 1.98 7.21 -0.47
N VAL A 315 2.34 8.41 -0.03
CA VAL A 315 3.07 9.39 -0.85
C VAL A 315 4.46 8.84 -1.21
N ARG A 316 5.15 8.25 -0.24
CA ARG A 316 6.45 7.63 -0.46
C ARG A 316 6.36 6.44 -1.43
N ALA A 317 5.32 5.62 -1.33
CA ALA A 317 5.08 4.52 -2.26
C ALA A 317 4.90 5.01 -3.71
N ALA A 318 4.09 6.07 -3.91
CA ALA A 318 3.88 6.67 -5.22
C ALA A 318 5.17 7.30 -5.78
N GLU A 319 5.96 8.00 -4.96
CA GLU A 319 7.26 8.55 -5.34
C GLU A 319 8.23 7.45 -5.81
N MET A 320 8.33 6.36 -5.08
CA MET A 320 9.21 5.25 -5.42
C MET A 320 8.73 4.48 -6.65
N ALA A 321 7.41 4.36 -6.86
CA ALA A 321 6.84 3.79 -8.08
C ALA A 321 7.18 4.64 -9.32
N TRP A 322 7.11 5.97 -9.21
CA TRP A 322 7.57 6.88 -10.27
C TRP A 322 9.07 6.76 -10.51
N ALA A 323 9.89 6.73 -9.46
CA ALA A 323 11.35 6.52 -9.58
C ALA A 323 11.69 5.17 -10.25
N ALA A 324 10.92 4.11 -9.98
CA ALA A 324 11.07 2.83 -10.66
C ALA A 324 10.75 2.94 -12.16
N GLN A 325 9.72 3.70 -12.54
CA GLN A 325 9.36 3.89 -13.94
C GLN A 325 10.39 4.73 -14.69
N ILE A 326 11.00 5.75 -14.08
CA ILE A 326 12.13 6.49 -14.63
C ILE A 326 13.30 5.55 -14.98
N ALA A 327 13.59 4.58 -14.09
CA ALA A 327 14.62 3.58 -14.32
C ALA A 327 14.27 2.64 -15.50
N LYS A 328 12.99 2.24 -15.65
CA LYS A 328 12.48 1.44 -16.79
C LYS A 328 12.57 2.23 -18.10
N THR A 329 12.33 3.54 -18.09
CA THR A 329 12.53 4.40 -19.28
C THR A 329 13.99 4.42 -19.68
N LYS A 330 14.92 4.47 -18.70
CA LYS A 330 16.38 4.40 -18.97
C LYS A 330 16.78 3.03 -19.52
N GLU A 331 16.23 1.94 -18.98
CA GLU A 331 16.42 0.57 -19.51
C GLU A 331 16.00 0.48 -20.98
N ALA A 332 14.79 0.95 -21.33
CA ALA A 332 14.29 0.95 -22.71
C ALA A 332 15.16 1.81 -23.66
N ARG A 333 15.71 2.93 -23.20
CA ARG A 333 16.67 3.74 -23.98
C ARG A 333 17.99 2.99 -24.18
N ALA A 334 18.45 2.24 -23.16
CA ALA A 334 19.67 1.43 -23.26
C ALA A 334 19.52 0.24 -24.21
N GLU A 335 18.32 -0.33 -24.37
CA GLU A 335 18.02 -1.40 -25.34
C GLU A 335 18.23 -0.97 -26.80
N MET A 336 18.22 0.33 -27.09
CA MET A 336 18.54 0.88 -28.42
C MET A 336 20.04 0.91 -28.71
N LYS A 337 20.90 0.58 -27.75
CA LYS A 337 22.35 0.57 -27.86
C LYS A 337 22.87 -0.81 -28.28
N PRO A 338 24.12 -0.89 -28.79
CA PRO A 338 24.71 -2.22 -29.05
C PRO A 338 24.75 -3.08 -27.82
N LYS A 339 24.41 -4.37 -27.99
CA LYS A 339 24.46 -5.39 -26.95
C LYS A 339 25.76 -6.19 -27.07
N PHE A 340 26.49 -6.29 -25.99
CA PHE A 340 27.66 -7.13 -25.85
C PHE A 340 27.31 -8.38 -25.07
N SER A 341 27.74 -9.54 -25.57
CA SER A 341 27.59 -10.81 -24.85
C SER A 341 28.84 -11.66 -24.98
N ILE A 342 29.12 -12.45 -23.99
CA ILE A 342 30.20 -13.42 -23.96
C ILE A 342 29.59 -14.78 -23.74
N LEU A 343 29.82 -15.69 -24.69
CA LEU A 343 29.46 -17.09 -24.55
C LEU A 343 30.72 -17.88 -24.26
N GLY A 344 30.67 -18.79 -23.28
CA GLY A 344 31.73 -19.71 -22.93
C GLY A 344 31.20 -21.15 -22.99
N VAL A 345 32.03 -22.08 -23.48
CA VAL A 345 31.75 -23.49 -23.43
C VAL A 345 32.98 -24.23 -22.90
N LEU A 346 32.76 -25.19 -22.04
CA LEU A 346 33.78 -26.09 -21.51
C LEU A 346 33.21 -27.50 -21.37
N GLY A 347 33.75 -28.47 -22.05
CA GLY A 347 33.19 -29.82 -21.96
C GLY A 347 33.91 -30.85 -22.81
N LEU A 348 33.22 -31.92 -23.12
CA LEU A 348 33.63 -32.98 -23.99
C LEU A 348 32.64 -33.07 -25.16
N ALA A 349 33.16 -33.24 -26.37
CA ALA A 349 32.35 -33.47 -27.57
C ALA A 349 33.04 -34.49 -28.44
N ALA A 350 32.31 -35.50 -28.94
CA ALA A 350 32.85 -36.54 -29.82
C ALA A 350 31.91 -36.77 -30.98
N LEU A 351 32.51 -36.90 -32.17
CA LEU A 351 31.84 -37.36 -33.35
C LEU A 351 32.05 -38.90 -33.46
N SER A 352 30.95 -39.66 -33.47
CA SER A 352 30.99 -41.12 -33.70
C SER A 352 31.74 -41.95 -32.67
N GLY A 353 31.59 -41.68 -31.37
CA GLY A 353 32.05 -42.53 -30.25
C GLY A 353 33.27 -41.98 -29.51
N GLY A 354 33.50 -42.47 -28.31
CA GLY A 354 34.70 -42.09 -27.53
C GLY A 354 34.67 -40.75 -26.83
N LEU A 355 33.54 -40.37 -26.24
CA LEU A 355 33.39 -39.09 -25.53
C LEU A 355 34.49 -38.80 -24.50
N PHE A 356 35.09 -39.82 -23.91
CA PHE A 356 36.16 -39.70 -22.92
C PHE A 356 37.57 -39.90 -23.52
N SER A 357 37.74 -39.75 -24.83
CA SER A 357 39.05 -39.81 -25.48
C SER A 357 39.84 -38.52 -25.26
N ALA A 358 41.19 -38.62 -25.39
CA ALA A 358 42.07 -37.48 -25.21
C ALA A 358 41.82 -36.29 -26.18
N GLY A 359 41.13 -36.53 -27.30
CA GLY A 359 40.79 -35.55 -28.31
C GLY A 359 39.40 -34.92 -28.16
N SER A 360 38.61 -35.30 -27.17
CA SER A 360 37.20 -34.87 -27.02
C SER A 360 37.01 -33.57 -26.30
N HIS A 361 38.07 -32.87 -25.85
CA HIS A 361 37.99 -31.64 -25.09
C HIS A 361 37.48 -30.51 -25.97
N ALA A 362 36.40 -29.84 -25.50
CA ALA A 362 35.82 -28.67 -26.14
C ALA A 362 35.95 -27.47 -25.20
N PHE A 363 36.64 -26.42 -25.63
CA PHE A 363 36.74 -25.15 -24.95
C PHE A 363 36.57 -24.02 -25.96
N GLY A 364 35.73 -23.06 -25.61
CA GLY A 364 35.55 -21.89 -26.46
C GLY A 364 35.06 -20.68 -25.66
N ILE A 365 35.57 -19.52 -26.02
CA ILE A 365 35.05 -18.23 -25.56
C ILE A 365 34.72 -17.41 -26.79
N MET A 366 33.49 -16.92 -26.87
CA MET A 366 32.97 -16.24 -28.05
C MET A 366 32.35 -14.89 -27.64
N PRO A 367 33.10 -13.78 -27.69
CA PRO A 367 32.54 -12.46 -27.55
C PRO A 367 31.68 -12.13 -28.78
N GLN A 368 30.52 -11.55 -28.54
CA GLN A 368 29.57 -11.16 -29.58
C GLN A 368 29.09 -9.75 -29.36
N VAL A 369 28.86 -9.03 -30.46
CA VAL A 369 28.24 -7.71 -30.52
C VAL A 369 27.04 -7.78 -31.42
N SER A 370 25.87 -7.40 -30.92
CA SER A 370 24.68 -7.29 -31.75
C SER A 370 24.10 -5.88 -31.67
N TYR A 371 23.67 -5.37 -32.80
CA TYR A 371 23.02 -4.06 -32.87
C TYR A 371 21.80 -4.13 -33.79
N PRO A 372 20.61 -3.74 -33.31
CA PRO A 372 19.39 -3.81 -34.10
C PRO A 372 19.35 -2.66 -35.12
N LEU A 373 19.78 -2.95 -36.34
CA LEU A 373 19.78 -1.94 -37.43
C LEU A 373 18.37 -1.59 -37.90
N PHE A 374 17.51 -2.59 -38.00
CA PHE A 374 16.12 -2.42 -38.39
C PHE A 374 15.18 -3.31 -37.57
N ASN A 375 14.19 -2.69 -36.96
CA ASN A 375 13.20 -3.39 -36.13
C ASN A 375 11.77 -2.82 -36.32
N GLY A 376 11.49 -2.21 -37.49
CA GLY A 376 10.20 -1.57 -37.77
C GLY A 376 9.85 -0.42 -36.82
N GLY A 377 10.85 0.12 -36.09
CA GLY A 377 10.65 1.19 -35.10
C GLY A 377 10.15 0.71 -33.71
N ALA A 378 10.13 -0.62 -33.47
CA ALA A 378 9.58 -1.18 -32.22
C ALA A 378 10.30 -0.66 -30.96
N LEU A 379 11.64 -0.63 -30.94
CA LEU A 379 12.40 -0.11 -29.79
C LEU A 379 12.12 1.38 -29.54
N LYS A 380 12.06 2.19 -30.60
CA LYS A 380 11.73 3.62 -30.47
C LYS A 380 10.31 3.82 -29.93
N ARG A 381 9.36 2.98 -30.38
CA ARG A 381 7.97 2.99 -29.85
C ARG A 381 7.93 2.55 -28.40
N ASN A 382 8.72 1.52 -28.01
CA ASN A 382 8.83 1.09 -26.60
C ASN A 382 9.33 2.24 -25.72
N VAL A 383 10.37 2.97 -26.11
CA VAL A 383 10.85 4.16 -25.35
C VAL A 383 9.73 5.18 -25.18
N ARG A 384 8.92 5.44 -26.21
CA ARG A 384 7.78 6.37 -26.10
C ARG A 384 6.72 5.84 -25.12
N VAL A 385 6.39 4.54 -25.19
CA VAL A 385 5.45 3.91 -24.24
C VAL A 385 5.95 4.07 -22.80
N GLN A 386 7.24 3.77 -22.54
CA GLN A 386 7.81 3.94 -21.19
C GLN A 386 7.84 5.42 -20.75
N SER A 387 8.07 6.35 -21.67
CA SER A 387 8.02 7.78 -21.36
C SER A 387 6.61 8.28 -21.03
N GLU A 388 5.57 7.79 -21.71
CA GLU A 388 4.20 8.13 -21.36
C GLU A 388 3.78 7.49 -20.01
N LYS A 389 4.22 6.26 -19.70
CA LYS A 389 4.06 5.64 -18.38
C LYS A 389 4.77 6.43 -17.28
N GLU A 390 5.93 7.05 -17.58
CA GLU A 390 6.64 7.91 -16.64
C GLU A 390 5.81 9.15 -16.28
N LYS A 391 5.18 9.79 -17.28
CA LYS A 391 4.24 10.91 -17.04
C LYS A 391 2.98 10.48 -16.28
N GLU A 392 2.46 9.29 -16.59
CA GLU A 392 1.33 8.70 -15.84
C GLU A 392 1.67 8.54 -14.35
N MET A 393 2.84 7.96 -14.05
CA MET A 393 3.28 7.77 -12.66
C MET A 393 3.58 9.09 -11.95
N GLN A 394 4.11 10.09 -12.67
CA GLN A 394 4.27 11.44 -12.15
C GLN A 394 2.92 12.04 -11.75
N SER A 395 1.95 11.99 -12.65
CA SER A 395 0.59 12.51 -12.36
C SER A 395 -0.08 11.75 -11.21
N ALA A 396 0.15 10.44 -11.10
CA ALA A 396 -0.35 9.63 -9.99
C ALA A 396 0.28 10.07 -8.65
N TYR A 397 1.58 10.34 -8.62
CA TYR A 397 2.28 10.89 -7.46
C TYR A 397 1.71 12.27 -7.07
N GLU A 398 1.61 13.20 -8.01
CA GLU A 398 1.04 14.54 -7.78
C GLU A 398 -0.39 14.46 -7.23
N ASN A 399 -1.23 13.58 -7.78
CA ASN A 399 -2.59 13.35 -7.30
C ASN A 399 -2.61 12.77 -5.87
N THR A 400 -1.69 11.87 -5.53
CA THR A 400 -1.57 11.32 -4.16
C THR A 400 -1.22 12.42 -3.17
N VAL A 401 -0.32 13.33 -3.54
CA VAL A 401 0.05 14.51 -2.73
C VAL A 401 -1.15 15.42 -2.50
N LEU A 402 -1.91 15.73 -3.56
CA LEU A 402 -3.10 16.59 -3.47
C LEU A 402 -4.18 15.95 -2.58
N LYS A 403 -4.40 14.64 -2.70
CA LYS A 403 -5.32 13.90 -1.82
C LYS A 403 -4.87 13.95 -0.37
N ALA A 404 -3.58 13.73 -0.09
CA ALA A 404 -3.02 13.79 1.24
C ALA A 404 -3.23 15.17 1.89
N ALA A 405 -2.96 16.24 1.15
CA ALA A 405 -3.22 17.61 1.63
C ALA A 405 -4.72 17.87 1.86
N GLY A 406 -5.57 17.38 0.97
CA GLY A 406 -7.03 17.47 1.11
C GLY A 406 -7.55 16.74 2.36
N GLU A 407 -7.06 15.53 2.62
CA GLU A 407 -7.43 14.72 3.78
C GLU A 407 -7.08 15.43 5.10
N VAL A 408 -5.86 15.97 5.22
CA VAL A 408 -5.45 16.73 6.41
C VAL A 408 -6.35 17.95 6.62
N ARG A 409 -6.58 18.73 5.55
CA ARG A 409 -7.44 19.91 5.64
C ARG A 409 -8.87 19.55 6.04
N SER A 410 -9.43 18.49 5.46
CA SER A 410 -10.78 18.02 5.79
C SER A 410 -10.87 17.56 7.24
N ALA A 411 -9.89 16.79 7.74
CA ALA A 411 -9.85 16.35 9.12
C ALA A 411 -9.74 17.51 10.11
N MET A 412 -8.88 18.50 9.85
CA MET A 412 -8.76 19.69 10.70
C MET A 412 -10.07 20.51 10.72
N THR A 413 -10.72 20.65 9.55
CA THR A 413 -12.00 21.35 9.47
C THR A 413 -13.08 20.59 10.23
N ALA A 414 -13.14 19.25 10.10
CA ALA A 414 -14.10 18.41 10.81
C ALA A 414 -13.94 18.58 12.33
N ILE A 415 -12.74 18.42 12.87
CA ILE A 415 -12.46 18.60 14.31
C ILE A 415 -12.93 19.98 14.80
N SER A 416 -12.59 21.04 14.07
CA SER A 416 -12.97 22.41 14.46
C SER A 416 -14.49 22.61 14.46
N GLN A 417 -15.21 22.08 13.48
CA GLN A 417 -16.67 22.23 13.37
C GLN A 417 -17.42 21.29 14.34
N ASP A 418 -16.93 20.07 14.53
CA ASP A 418 -17.56 19.12 15.44
C ASP A 418 -17.39 19.53 16.91
N LYS A 419 -16.31 20.22 17.26
CA LYS A 419 -16.18 20.86 18.58
C LYS A 419 -17.28 21.90 18.82
N ILE A 420 -17.50 22.82 17.86
CA ILE A 420 -18.56 23.83 17.96
C ILE A 420 -19.94 23.17 18.04
N ARG A 421 -20.15 22.12 17.25
CA ARG A 421 -21.38 21.32 17.25
C ARG A 421 -21.62 20.65 18.60
N LYS A 422 -20.60 20.00 19.18
CA LYS A 422 -20.67 19.35 20.49
C LYS A 422 -21.05 20.34 21.59
N ASP A 423 -20.37 21.50 21.63
CA ASP A 423 -20.65 22.55 22.61
C ASP A 423 -22.11 23.09 22.51
N SER A 424 -22.62 23.19 21.26
CA SER A 424 -24.00 23.61 21.01
C SER A 424 -25.02 22.53 21.42
N LEU A 425 -24.72 21.25 21.15
CA LEU A 425 -25.56 20.13 21.57
C LEU A 425 -25.58 19.98 23.08
N GLU A 426 -24.47 20.18 23.79
CA GLU A 426 -24.38 20.13 25.23
C GLU A 426 -25.27 21.22 25.87
N GLN A 427 -25.17 22.46 25.37
CA GLN A 427 -26.04 23.56 25.85
C GLN A 427 -27.52 23.24 25.57
N GLY A 428 -27.84 22.78 24.37
CA GLY A 428 -29.19 22.40 23.98
C GLY A 428 -29.76 21.30 24.87
N ARG A 429 -28.96 20.22 25.09
CA ARG A 429 -29.30 19.10 25.99
C ARG A 429 -29.60 19.56 27.41
N ASN A 430 -28.75 20.44 27.97
CA ASN A 430 -28.93 20.95 29.33
C ASN A 430 -30.23 21.76 29.42
N LYS A 431 -30.55 22.59 28.42
CA LYS A 431 -31.81 23.38 28.39
C LYS A 431 -33.04 22.49 28.16
N ALA A 432 -32.94 21.45 27.35
CA ALA A 432 -34.04 20.49 27.16
C ALA A 432 -34.32 19.72 28.44
N LYS A 433 -33.29 19.35 29.21
CA LYS A 433 -33.45 18.73 30.53
C LYS A 433 -34.16 19.64 31.51
N GLU A 434 -33.72 20.89 31.63
CA GLU A 434 -34.40 21.90 32.46
C GLU A 434 -35.88 22.08 32.07
N ALA A 435 -36.18 22.09 30.75
CA ALA A 435 -37.53 22.18 30.24
C ALA A 435 -38.38 20.97 30.59
N LEU A 436 -37.80 19.75 30.48
CA LEU A 436 -38.46 18.51 30.85
C LEU A 436 -38.81 18.50 32.36
N ASP A 437 -37.83 18.81 33.21
CA ASP A 437 -38.02 18.86 34.66
C ASP A 437 -39.13 19.90 35.05
N LEU A 438 -39.18 21.04 34.37
CA LEU A 438 -40.21 22.06 34.56
C LEU A 438 -41.59 21.59 34.09
N SER A 439 -41.67 20.96 32.91
CA SER A 439 -42.93 20.42 32.34
C SER A 439 -43.51 19.32 33.20
N GLN A 440 -42.67 18.43 33.76
CA GLN A 440 -43.09 17.39 34.69
C GLN A 440 -43.65 18.00 35.99
N ASN A 441 -43.00 19.02 36.52
CA ASN A 441 -43.50 19.74 37.72
C ASN A 441 -44.85 20.43 37.44
N GLN A 442 -44.98 21.16 36.32
CA GLN A 442 -46.25 21.80 35.95
C GLN A 442 -47.38 20.80 35.77
N PHE A 443 -47.12 19.64 35.12
CA PHE A 443 -48.09 18.56 35.02
C PHE A 443 -48.50 18.00 36.39
N THR A 444 -47.53 17.74 37.26
CA THR A 444 -47.78 17.19 38.62
C THR A 444 -48.64 18.12 39.47
N TYR A 445 -48.49 19.45 39.29
CA TYR A 445 -49.32 20.44 39.98
C TYR A 445 -50.63 20.78 39.22
N GLY A 446 -50.93 20.09 38.12
CA GLY A 446 -52.14 20.33 37.32
C GLY A 446 -52.18 21.64 36.59
N LEU A 447 -51.01 22.27 36.35
CA LEU A 447 -50.85 23.56 35.66
C LEU A 447 -50.71 23.42 34.15
N SER A 448 -50.44 22.20 33.63
CA SER A 448 -50.33 21.90 32.21
C SER A 448 -50.85 20.49 31.91
N ASP A 449 -51.10 20.23 30.63
CA ASP A 449 -51.41 18.89 30.14
C ASP A 449 -50.13 18.04 29.99
N TYR A 450 -50.29 16.73 29.75
CA TYR A 450 -49.18 15.78 29.58
C TYR A 450 -48.44 15.95 28.23
N MET A 451 -49.07 16.65 27.25
CA MET A 451 -48.45 16.89 25.93
C MET A 451 -47.17 17.69 26.06
N GLY A 452 -47.14 18.68 27.00
CA GLY A 452 -45.93 19.48 27.26
C GLY A 452 -44.77 18.60 27.80
N VAL A 453 -45.07 17.58 28.61
CA VAL A 453 -44.08 16.62 29.13
C VAL A 453 -43.51 15.78 27.98
N LEU A 454 -44.40 15.20 27.14
CA LEU A 454 -44.01 14.36 26.00
C LEU A 454 -43.14 15.14 25.00
N ASP A 455 -43.51 16.38 24.69
CA ASP A 455 -42.73 17.21 23.76
C ASP A 455 -41.31 17.50 24.31
N ALA A 456 -41.23 17.92 25.58
CA ALA A 456 -39.98 18.19 26.27
C ALA A 456 -39.11 16.91 26.36
N GLU A 457 -39.71 15.74 26.64
CA GLU A 457 -39.03 14.46 26.73
C GLU A 457 -38.43 14.05 25.37
N ARG A 458 -39.18 14.17 24.28
CA ARG A 458 -38.70 13.89 22.93
C ARG A 458 -37.51 14.77 22.55
N HIS A 459 -37.58 16.07 22.84
CA HIS A 459 -36.48 16.99 22.57
C HIS A 459 -35.24 16.66 23.41
N TYR A 460 -35.42 16.33 24.69
CA TYR A 460 -34.32 15.93 25.57
C TYR A 460 -33.66 14.64 25.09
N LEU A 461 -34.44 13.59 24.80
CA LEU A 461 -33.93 12.33 24.28
C LEU A 461 -33.13 12.52 22.98
N SER A 462 -33.69 13.27 22.03
CA SER A 462 -33.02 13.55 20.75
C SER A 462 -31.70 14.31 20.94
N LEU A 463 -31.65 15.30 21.83
CA LEU A 463 -30.43 16.08 22.08
C LEU A 463 -29.40 15.28 22.87
N ASP A 464 -29.81 14.42 23.80
CA ASP A 464 -28.94 13.54 24.60
C ASP A 464 -28.27 12.49 23.72
N GLN A 465 -29.01 11.86 22.80
CA GLN A 465 -28.46 10.95 21.79
C GLN A 465 -27.51 11.67 20.85
N ASN A 466 -27.90 12.83 20.28
CA ASN A 466 -27.04 13.60 19.37
C ASN A 466 -25.76 14.09 20.07
N TYR A 467 -25.79 14.43 21.34
CA TYR A 467 -24.62 14.82 22.11
C TYR A 467 -23.67 13.61 22.29
N THR A 468 -24.21 12.43 22.62
CA THR A 468 -23.43 11.18 22.75
C THR A 468 -22.74 10.82 21.42
N LEU A 469 -23.48 10.86 20.31
CA LEU A 469 -22.93 10.62 18.97
C LEU A 469 -21.86 11.66 18.60
N SER A 470 -22.05 12.93 19.00
CA SER A 470 -21.07 13.99 18.73
C SER A 470 -19.76 13.80 19.48
N LYS A 471 -19.77 13.26 20.71
CA LYS A 471 -18.56 12.88 21.44
C LYS A 471 -17.76 11.81 20.68
N GLY A 472 -18.43 10.73 20.27
CA GLY A 472 -17.79 9.70 19.48
C GLY A 472 -17.26 10.18 18.12
N LYS A 473 -18.00 11.09 17.48
CA LYS A 473 -17.60 11.71 16.20
C LYS A 473 -16.33 12.53 16.35
N GLU A 474 -16.21 13.37 17.37
CA GLU A 474 -15.01 14.16 17.66
C GLU A 474 -13.78 13.24 17.77
N LEU A 475 -13.89 12.10 18.49
CA LEU A 475 -12.81 11.14 18.64
C LEU A 475 -12.43 10.47 17.31
N THR A 476 -13.41 10.09 16.49
CA THR A 476 -13.16 9.48 15.18
C THR A 476 -12.53 10.47 14.19
N ASP A 477 -12.86 11.76 14.28
CA ASP A 477 -12.23 12.79 13.45
C ASP A 477 -10.76 13.00 13.85
N MET A 478 -10.44 12.83 15.12
CA MET A 478 -9.05 12.83 15.59
C MET A 478 -8.25 11.66 15.05
N VAL A 479 -8.82 10.45 15.08
CA VAL A 479 -8.21 9.28 14.43
C VAL A 479 -8.00 9.55 12.94
N SER A 480 -8.98 10.18 12.27
CA SER A 480 -8.88 10.59 10.87
C SER A 480 -7.73 11.55 10.63
N LEU A 481 -7.49 12.48 11.54
CA LEU A 481 -6.36 13.40 11.48
C LEU A 481 -5.03 12.65 11.62
N PHE A 482 -4.86 11.76 12.61
CA PHE A 482 -3.64 10.98 12.77
C PHE A 482 -3.38 10.09 11.55
N LYS A 483 -4.41 9.48 10.97
CA LYS A 483 -4.33 8.75 9.71
C LYS A 483 -3.87 9.65 8.56
N ALA A 484 -4.47 10.83 8.43
CA ALA A 484 -4.12 11.80 7.38
C ALA A 484 -2.70 12.35 7.52
N LEU A 485 -2.17 12.39 8.74
CA LEU A 485 -0.76 12.70 9.03
C LEU A 485 0.19 11.54 8.74
N GLY A 486 -0.34 10.35 8.42
CA GLY A 486 0.44 9.16 8.18
C GLY A 486 1.04 8.55 9.44
N GLY A 487 0.41 8.73 10.60
CA GLY A 487 0.82 8.13 11.87
C GLY A 487 0.51 6.62 11.94
N GLY A 488 1.12 5.93 12.90
CA GLY A 488 0.83 4.50 13.17
C GLY A 488 1.81 3.52 12.54
N TRP A 489 3.03 3.94 12.23
CA TRP A 489 4.09 3.05 11.75
C TRP A 489 5.47 3.46 12.27
N LYS A 490 6.35 2.47 12.35
CA LYS A 490 7.78 2.66 12.65
C LYS A 490 8.60 2.02 11.52
N PRO A 491 9.77 2.58 11.16
CA PRO A 491 10.69 1.91 10.25
C PRO A 491 11.01 0.51 10.78
N LEU A 492 10.95 -0.49 9.90
CA LEU A 492 11.43 -1.83 10.23
C LEU A 492 12.95 -1.75 10.43
N ASP A 493 13.43 -2.21 11.59
CA ASP A 493 14.86 -2.37 11.81
C ASP A 493 15.41 -3.38 10.80
N GLU A 494 16.44 -3.00 10.05
CA GLU A 494 17.08 -3.88 9.04
C GLU A 494 17.65 -5.17 9.66
N GLY A 495 17.86 -5.20 10.97
CA GLY A 495 18.27 -6.38 11.75
C GLY A 495 17.16 -7.41 11.95
N LEU A 496 15.93 -6.97 12.25
CA LEU A 496 14.75 -7.84 12.44
C LEU A 496 14.25 -8.47 11.13
N GLU A 497 14.62 -7.90 9.99
CA GLU A 497 14.34 -8.50 8.67
C GLU A 497 15.11 -9.81 8.42
N LYS A 498 16.22 -10.07 9.14
CA LYS A 498 17.03 -11.29 9.01
C LYS A 498 16.54 -12.45 9.89
N ASP A 499 15.88 -12.15 11.02
CA ASP A 499 15.51 -13.16 12.03
C ASP A 499 14.09 -13.74 11.88
N ARG A 500 13.28 -13.20 10.96
CA ARG A 500 11.97 -13.79 10.57
C ARG A 500 12.11 -14.71 9.34
N LYS A 501 13.21 -15.47 9.26
CA LYS A 501 13.39 -16.54 8.25
C LYS A 501 12.74 -17.83 8.70
#